data_1abab6705ae4f97585130259d7841640
#
_entry.id   1abab6705ae4f97585130259d7841640
#
_cell.length_a   1.000
_cell.length_b   1.000
_cell.length_c   1.000
_cell.angle_alpha   90.00
_cell.angle_beta   90.00
_cell.angle_gamma   90.00
#
_symmetry.space_group_name_H-M   'P 1'
#
loop_
_entity.id
_entity.type
_entity.pdbx_description
1 polymer ?
#
loop_
_entity_poly.entity_id
_entity_poly.type
_entity_poly.pdbx_seq_one_letter_code
_entity_poly.pdbx_strand_id
1 'polypeptide(L)' 'MEKVPNRTGLAHLSFSVGSKERVDALTDQLKADGFEVVDGPRTTGDGYYESAIVGFEGNLIEITI' A
#
# COMPACT_ATOMS: atom_id res chain seq x y z
N MET A 1 12.25 -6.30 -10.70
CA MET A 1 11.64 -6.14 -10.92
C MET A 1 11.32 -5.89 -11.90
N GLU A 2 11.09 -5.93 -12.07
CA GLU A 2 10.77 -5.63 -12.74
C GLU A 2 10.28 -5.11 -13.30
N LYS A 3 10.31 -4.85 -13.73
CA LYS A 3 9.82 -4.31 -14.14
C LYS A 3 9.09 -4.08 -14.82
N VAL A 4 8.99 -3.69 -14.71
CA VAL A 4 8.01 -3.64 -15.10
C VAL A 4 7.48 -3.29 -15.98
N PRO A 5 7.31 -3.68 -16.39
CA PRO A 5 6.83 -3.32 -17.51
C PRO A 5 5.83 -2.51 -17.60
N ASN A 6 5.73 -1.95 -16.88
CA ASN A 6 4.68 -1.20 -16.92
C ASN A 6 4.86 -0.04 -17.71
N ARG A 7 4.20 0.11 -18.74
CA ARG A 7 4.29 1.14 -19.64
C ARG A 7 3.79 2.38 -19.18
N THR A 8 2.98 2.37 -18.17
CA THR A 8 2.46 3.60 -17.62
C THR A 8 3.42 4.23 -16.67
N GLY A 9 4.48 3.53 -16.35
CA GLY A 9 5.43 4.02 -15.40
C GLY A 9 5.07 3.77 -13.95
N LEU A 10 3.98 3.09 -13.70
CA LEU A 10 3.58 2.77 -12.35
C LEU A 10 4.11 1.43 -11.94
N ALA A 11 4.60 1.33 -10.73
CA ALA A 11 4.91 0.06 -10.11
C ALA A 11 3.85 -0.22 -9.06
N HIS A 12 3.59 -1.49 -8.83
CA HIS A 12 2.63 -1.93 -7.85
C HIS A 12 3.38 -2.84 -6.89
N LEU A 13 3.57 -2.38 -5.66
CA LEU A 13 4.32 -3.10 -4.65
C LEU A 13 3.40 -3.52 -3.54
N SER A 14 3.59 -4.72 -3.03
CA SER A 14 2.80 -5.23 -1.91
C SER A 14 3.71 -5.63 -0.78
N PHE A 15 3.39 -5.22 0.43
CA PHE A 15 4.17 -5.55 1.61
C PHE A 15 3.27 -6.20 2.65
N SER A 16 3.69 -7.36 3.13
CA SER A 16 3.01 -8.04 4.22
C SER A 16 3.68 -7.67 5.53
N VAL A 17 2.93 -7.09 6.44
CA VAL A 17 3.48 -6.62 7.70
C VAL A 17 3.07 -7.44 8.92
N GLY A 18 2.21 -8.43 8.70
CA GLY A 18 1.95 -9.46 9.70
C GLY A 18 0.80 -9.22 10.66
N SER A 19 0.26 -8.02 10.75
CA SER A 19 -0.88 -7.78 11.66
C SER A 19 -1.65 -6.55 11.26
N LYS A 20 -2.91 -6.47 11.73
CA LYS A 20 -3.74 -5.30 11.48
C LYS A 20 -3.14 -4.06 12.11
N GLU A 21 -2.61 -4.18 13.31
CA GLU A 21 -2.01 -3.05 14.00
C GLU A 21 -0.86 -2.48 13.19
N ARG A 22 -0.09 -3.35 12.55
CA ARG A 22 1.03 -2.88 11.75
C ARG A 22 0.57 -2.23 10.44
N VAL A 23 -0.49 -2.75 9.85
CA VAL A 23 -1.07 -2.11 8.68
C VAL A 23 -1.53 -0.70 9.04
N ASP A 24 -2.25 -0.55 10.14
CA ASP A 24 -2.72 0.75 10.58
C ASP A 24 -1.57 1.68 10.91
N ALA A 25 -0.59 1.19 11.65
CA ALA A 25 0.54 2.02 12.08
C ALA A 25 1.35 2.52 10.89
N LEU A 26 1.64 1.64 9.94
CA LEU A 26 2.42 2.04 8.79
C LEU A 26 1.63 2.96 7.87
N THR A 27 0.33 2.71 7.71
CA THR A 27 -0.52 3.56 6.91
C THR A 27 -0.55 4.97 7.50
N ASP A 28 -0.73 5.07 8.81
CA ASP A 28 -0.74 6.36 9.48
C ASP A 28 0.59 7.06 9.36
N GLN A 29 1.70 6.32 9.46
CA GLN A 29 3.03 6.89 9.34
C GLN A 29 3.25 7.47 7.96
N LEU A 30 2.87 6.74 6.92
CA LEU A 30 3.05 7.22 5.56
C LEU A 30 2.15 8.41 5.27
N LYS A 31 0.94 8.40 5.81
CA LYS A 31 0.05 9.53 5.66
C LYS A 31 0.65 10.76 6.33
N ALA A 32 1.23 10.59 7.51
CA ALA A 32 1.88 11.69 8.22
C ALA A 32 3.09 12.21 7.46
N ASP A 33 3.74 11.33 6.70
CA ASP A 33 4.89 11.71 5.89
C ASP A 33 4.52 12.39 4.58
N GLY A 34 3.22 12.53 4.32
CA GLY A 34 2.77 13.27 3.14
C GLY A 34 2.32 12.41 1.97
N PHE A 35 2.29 11.08 2.13
CA PHE A 35 1.82 10.22 1.06
C PHE A 35 0.29 10.14 1.09
N GLU A 36 -0.29 9.94 -0.08
CA GLU A 36 -1.73 9.88 -0.19
C GLU A 36 -2.24 8.46 0.04
N VAL A 37 -3.18 8.30 0.97
CA VAL A 37 -3.85 7.02 1.17
C VAL A 37 -5.05 7.00 0.24
N VAL A 38 -5.04 6.09 -0.71
CA VAL A 38 -6.10 6.01 -1.71
C VAL A 38 -7.17 4.99 -1.39
N ASP A 39 -6.86 4.07 -0.46
CA ASP A 39 -7.84 3.07 -0.06
C ASP A 39 -7.45 2.49 1.30
N GLY A 40 -8.46 2.22 2.12
CA GLY A 40 -8.28 1.55 3.40
C GLY A 40 -7.63 2.37 4.49
N PRO A 41 -7.23 1.73 5.55
CA PRO A 41 -7.24 0.27 5.76
C PRO A 41 -8.64 -0.32 5.83
N ARG A 42 -8.81 -1.49 5.26
CA ARG A 42 -10.09 -2.18 5.32
C ARG A 42 -9.90 -3.68 5.11
N THR A 43 -10.91 -4.44 5.52
CA THR A 43 -10.91 -5.87 5.26
C THR A 43 -11.43 -6.10 3.85
N THR A 44 -10.68 -6.85 3.06
CA THR A 44 -11.09 -7.16 1.70
C THR A 44 -12.03 -8.35 1.69
N GLY A 45 -12.63 -8.62 0.53
CA GLY A 45 -13.53 -9.75 0.37
C GLY A 45 -12.87 -11.10 0.64
N ASP A 46 -11.54 -11.16 0.53
CA ASP A 46 -10.81 -12.39 0.79
C ASP A 46 -10.40 -12.54 2.24
N GLY A 47 -10.78 -11.60 3.09
CA GLY A 47 -10.43 -11.67 4.50
C GLY A 47 -9.11 -11.04 4.86
N TYR A 48 -8.42 -10.42 3.93
CA TYR A 48 -7.19 -9.71 4.22
C TYR A 48 -7.52 -8.30 4.69
N TYR A 49 -6.65 -7.78 5.51
CA TYR A 49 -6.75 -6.41 5.95
C TYR A 49 -5.63 -5.63 5.27
N GLU A 50 -5.97 -4.60 4.52
CA GLU A 50 -4.95 -3.92 3.72
C GLU A 50 -5.29 -2.46 3.49
N SER A 51 -4.26 -1.70 3.10
CA SER A 51 -4.43 -0.32 2.66
C SER A 51 -3.62 -0.11 1.39
N ALA A 52 -3.94 0.95 0.65
CA ALA A 52 -3.23 1.28 -0.58
C ALA A 52 -2.81 2.74 -0.52
N ILE A 53 -1.58 3.01 -0.88
CA ILE A 53 -0.96 4.31 -0.77
C ILE A 53 -0.25 4.62 -2.07
N VAL A 54 -0.32 5.87 -2.52
CA VAL A 54 0.47 6.32 -3.65
C VAL A 54 1.79 6.84 -3.12
N GLY A 55 2.86 6.19 -3.52
CA GLY A 55 4.21 6.56 -3.11
C GLY A 55 4.87 7.48 -4.12
N PHE A 56 6.21 7.38 -4.18
CA PHE A 56 6.97 8.22 -5.08
C PHE A 56 6.66 7.90 -6.53
N GLU A 57 6.59 8.90 -7.35
CA GLU A 57 6.39 8.75 -8.80
C GLU A 57 5.09 8.04 -9.16
N GLY A 58 4.11 8.11 -8.29
CA GLY A 58 2.82 7.52 -8.57
C GLY A 58 2.76 6.01 -8.39
N ASN A 59 3.80 5.41 -7.80
CA ASN A 59 3.78 3.97 -7.55
C ASN A 59 2.72 3.64 -6.52
N LEU A 60 1.98 2.56 -6.77
CA LEU A 60 0.97 2.10 -5.83
C LEU A 60 1.61 1.13 -4.86
N ILE A 61 1.40 1.36 -3.58
CA ILE A 61 1.93 0.51 -2.52
C ILE A 61 0.76 -0.05 -1.74
N GLU A 62 0.69 -1.38 -1.67
CA GLU A 62 -0.30 -2.05 -0.85
C GLU A 62 0.35 -2.59 0.41
N ILE A 63 -0.29 -2.37 1.54
CA ILE A 63 0.20 -2.84 2.82
C ILE A 63 -0.84 -3.80 3.36
N THR A 64 -0.44 -5.02 3.66
CA THR A 64 -1.36 -6.08 4.03
C THR A 64 -0.80 -6.90 5.20
N ILE A 65 -1.68 -7.65 5.84
CA ILE A 65 -1.25 -8.54 6.91
C ILE A 65 -0.59 -9.81 6.40
#